data_3186617c357042d5c86fbfa43f77f58f
#
_entry.id   3186617c357042d5c86fbfa43f77f58f
#
_cell.length_a   1.000
_cell.length_b   1.000
_cell.length_c   1.000
_cell.angle_alpha   90.00
_cell.angle_beta   90.00
_cell.angle_gamma   90.00
#
_symmetry.space_group_name_H-M   'P 1'
#
loop_
_entity.id
_entity.type
_entity.pdbx_description
1 polymer ?
#
loop_
_entity_poly.entity_id
_entity_poly.type
_entity_poly.pdbx_seq_one_letter_code
_entity_poly.pdbx_strand_id
1 'polypeptide(L)'
;MENIRNFCVIAHIDHGKSTLSDRLLEFTKTISERDMQHQALDDMDLERERGITIKAHAIQLNFEHSDKKKYVFNLIDTPGHVDFSYEVSRSIAACEGALLLVDATQGIQAQTISNLYLAIDHNLEIIPVLNKIDMDTAMIDEVSEQIIELIGCSKSDIILASGKTGEGVENLMKAIVERIPAPKGSPDAPLQALVFDSVYNPFRGIIVYYRIHNGSIKKGDRVKFFNTGSEYDAEEVGILKMTLIPKPEIFCGDVGYIITGIKDAKEVKVGETITLANNPCKEGIKGFEEVKPMVFAGIYPIENEHFEDLRDSLEKLQLNDSSLVYEPETSIALGFGFRCGFLGMLHLEIIQERLSREFNQEVITTVPNVSYRALTNKGEVLVINTPNDLPELTYLEYVEEPYIKAQIITKPDFIGTIIKLCMDKRGTMTKQHYLTPDRVELNFDMPLAEIVFDFYDRLKSTTKGYASFDYHPIDYRQSDLIKLDIKLNGDNVDALTALVHRTKAEAVGRRMCKKLRELLPKHQFVIAIQAAIGGKIIARETISAMRKDVTAKCYGGDISRKRKLLEKQKEGKKKMRQIGSVEVPQKAFLDVLKLDE
;
A
#
# COMPACT_ATOMS: atom_id res chain seq x y z
N MET A 1 25.20 -10.87 -23.05
CA MET A 1 24.74 -11.36 -21.75
C MET A 1 25.79 -11.24 -20.64
N GLU A 2 27.05 -11.66 -20.85
CA GLU A 2 28.09 -11.65 -19.80
C GLU A 2 28.31 -10.28 -19.11
N ASN A 3 28.07 -9.20 -19.85
CA ASN A 3 28.23 -7.83 -19.33
C ASN A 3 26.94 -7.20 -18.79
N ILE A 4 25.85 -7.96 -18.64
CA ILE A 4 24.58 -7.46 -18.09
C ILE A 4 24.51 -7.82 -16.60
N ARG A 5 23.99 -6.89 -15.77
CA ARG A 5 23.68 -7.10 -14.36
C ARG A 5 22.30 -6.54 -14.06
N ASN A 6 21.38 -7.41 -13.69
CA ASN A 6 20.04 -7.01 -13.28
C ASN A 6 19.95 -7.11 -11.77
N PHE A 7 19.65 -6.01 -11.11
CA PHE A 7 19.57 -5.97 -9.65
C PHE A 7 18.54 -4.97 -9.16
N CYS A 8 18.06 -5.22 -7.96
CA CYS A 8 17.17 -4.32 -7.24
C CYS A 8 17.81 -3.81 -5.95
N VAL A 9 17.23 -2.75 -5.38
CA VAL A 9 17.62 -2.23 -4.07
C VAL A 9 16.50 -2.51 -3.10
N ILE A 10 16.75 -3.36 -2.11
CA ILE A 10 15.84 -3.68 -1.02
C ILE A 10 16.27 -2.97 0.25
N ALA A 11 15.33 -2.28 0.89
CA ALA A 11 15.61 -1.46 2.06
C ALA A 11 14.37 -1.29 2.93
N HIS A 12 14.58 -0.96 4.20
CA HIS A 12 13.52 -0.38 5.01
C HIS A 12 13.27 1.08 4.62
N ILE A 13 12.10 1.61 4.97
CA ILE A 13 11.75 3.03 4.78
C ILE A 13 12.82 3.90 5.46
N ASP A 14 13.18 5.01 4.86
CA ASP A 14 14.19 5.98 5.35
C ASP A 14 15.63 5.46 5.45
N HIS A 15 15.97 4.24 5.00
CA HIS A 15 17.35 3.76 4.93
C HIS A 15 18.17 4.40 3.80
N GLY A 16 17.56 5.26 2.97
CA GLY A 16 18.23 6.04 1.95
C GLY A 16 18.30 5.37 0.58
N LYS A 17 17.33 4.52 0.27
CA LYS A 17 17.21 3.81 -1.03
C LYS A 17 17.23 4.79 -2.21
N SER A 18 16.27 5.73 -2.30
CA SER A 18 16.18 6.68 -3.41
C SER A 18 17.42 7.57 -3.51
N THR A 19 18.02 7.96 -2.37
CA THR A 19 19.27 8.75 -2.35
C THR A 19 20.45 7.96 -2.91
N LEU A 20 20.54 6.65 -2.60
CA LEU A 20 21.59 5.80 -3.17
C LEU A 20 21.36 5.57 -4.67
N SER A 21 20.12 5.34 -5.07
CA SER A 21 19.74 5.20 -6.49
C SER A 21 20.11 6.45 -7.28
N ASP A 22 19.81 7.66 -6.77
CA ASP A 22 20.23 8.94 -7.34
C ASP A 22 21.75 8.99 -7.53
N ARG A 23 22.51 8.55 -6.53
CA ARG A 23 23.96 8.55 -6.57
C ARG A 23 24.52 7.58 -7.63
N LEU A 24 23.88 6.43 -7.84
CA LEU A 24 24.23 5.50 -8.92
C LEU A 24 23.98 6.12 -10.30
N LEU A 25 22.87 6.89 -10.46
CA LEU A 25 22.55 7.61 -11.69
C LEU A 25 23.58 8.69 -12.01
N GLU A 26 23.99 9.44 -11.01
CA GLU A 26 25.02 10.49 -11.13
C GLU A 26 26.38 9.89 -11.48
N PHE A 27 26.81 8.85 -10.73
CA PHE A 27 28.10 8.20 -10.92
C PHE A 27 28.25 7.61 -12.33
N THR A 28 27.17 7.04 -12.88
CA THR A 28 27.13 6.49 -14.24
C THR A 28 26.88 7.55 -15.33
N LYS A 29 26.72 8.82 -14.96
CA LYS A 29 26.37 9.92 -15.86
C LYS A 29 25.13 9.64 -16.71
N THR A 30 24.18 8.89 -16.14
CA THR A 30 22.91 8.58 -16.81
C THR A 30 22.01 9.81 -16.85
N ILE A 31 22.12 10.66 -15.82
CA ILE A 31 21.49 11.99 -15.73
C ILE A 31 22.62 13.03 -15.74
N SER A 32 22.39 14.16 -16.44
CA SER A 32 23.34 15.28 -16.38
C SER A 32 23.26 15.98 -15.02
N GLU A 33 24.38 16.55 -14.54
CA GLU A 33 24.41 17.33 -13.28
C GLU A 33 23.37 18.48 -13.25
N ARG A 34 22.96 18.99 -14.41
CA ARG A 34 21.98 20.08 -14.53
C ARG A 34 20.54 19.60 -14.39
N ASP A 35 20.28 18.36 -14.78
CA ASP A 35 18.93 17.75 -14.77
C ASP A 35 18.70 16.91 -13.52
N MET A 36 19.72 16.77 -12.65
CA MET A 36 19.65 15.99 -11.43
C MET A 36 18.70 16.67 -10.43
N GLN A 37 17.64 15.97 -10.08
CA GLN A 37 16.71 16.33 -9.02
C GLN A 37 16.83 15.31 -7.89
N HIS A 38 16.49 15.71 -6.67
CA HIS A 38 16.36 14.76 -5.57
C HIS A 38 15.24 13.75 -5.86
N GLN A 39 15.51 12.47 -5.60
CA GLN A 39 14.60 11.37 -5.88
C GLN A 39 14.22 11.32 -7.36
N ALA A 40 15.23 11.30 -8.24
CA ALA A 40 15.06 11.37 -9.68
C ALA A 40 14.27 10.19 -10.28
N LEU A 41 14.21 9.05 -9.57
CA LEU A 41 13.42 7.88 -9.96
C LEU A 41 11.98 7.91 -9.42
N ASP A 42 11.69 8.74 -8.43
CA ASP A 42 10.34 8.90 -7.89
C ASP A 42 9.55 9.84 -8.81
N ASP A 43 8.83 9.30 -9.79
CA ASP A 43 8.14 10.08 -10.83
C ASP A 43 6.88 10.80 -10.33
N MET A 44 6.25 10.29 -9.28
CA MET A 44 5.04 10.90 -8.72
C MET A 44 5.40 11.99 -7.70
N ASP A 45 4.70 13.13 -7.77
CA ASP A 45 4.83 14.17 -6.74
C ASP A 45 4.52 13.63 -5.34
N LEU A 46 3.58 12.68 -5.26
CA LEU A 46 3.19 12.00 -4.03
C LEU A 46 4.32 11.18 -3.40
N GLU A 47 5.15 10.51 -4.21
CA GLU A 47 6.34 9.77 -3.75
C GLU A 47 7.34 10.72 -3.11
N ARG A 48 7.61 11.85 -3.77
CA ARG A 48 8.54 12.88 -3.27
C ARG A 48 8.04 13.55 -1.99
N GLU A 49 6.75 13.88 -1.92
CA GLU A 49 6.15 14.50 -0.73
C GLU A 49 6.16 13.58 0.48
N ARG A 50 5.90 12.28 0.29
CA ARG A 50 5.86 11.29 1.36
C ARG A 50 7.22 10.64 1.65
N GLY A 51 8.21 10.84 0.78
CA GLY A 51 9.54 10.24 0.90
C GLY A 51 9.56 8.73 0.75
N ILE A 52 8.60 8.15 0.03
CA ILE A 52 8.46 6.70 -0.18
C ILE A 52 8.30 6.41 -1.67
N THR A 53 8.96 5.37 -2.16
CA THR A 53 8.70 4.83 -3.49
C THR A 53 7.41 4.01 -3.44
N ILE A 54 6.45 4.32 -4.30
CA ILE A 54 5.16 3.65 -4.40
C ILE A 54 5.22 2.61 -5.52
N LYS A 55 5.77 3.00 -6.67
CA LYS A 55 5.87 2.16 -7.86
C LYS A 55 7.32 1.79 -8.15
N ALA A 56 7.53 0.56 -8.61
CA ALA A 56 8.86 0.13 -9.02
C ALA A 56 9.28 0.83 -10.33
N HIS A 57 10.51 1.31 -10.38
CA HIS A 57 11.10 1.92 -11.58
C HIS A 57 12.30 1.13 -12.06
N ALA A 58 12.29 0.78 -13.34
CA ALA A 58 13.43 0.11 -13.98
C ALA A 58 14.21 1.12 -14.83
N ILE A 59 15.53 1.15 -14.65
CA ILE A 59 16.40 2.03 -15.42
C ILE A 59 17.70 1.34 -15.82
N GLN A 60 18.13 1.56 -17.08
CA GLN A 60 19.38 1.04 -17.60
C GLN A 60 20.52 2.04 -17.43
N LEU A 61 21.59 1.60 -16.78
CA LEU A 61 22.83 2.36 -16.54
C LEU A 61 23.96 1.73 -17.33
N ASN A 62 24.98 2.53 -17.68
CA ASN A 62 26.20 2.03 -18.30
C ASN A 62 27.39 2.30 -17.37
N PHE A 63 28.19 1.27 -17.11
CA PHE A 63 29.36 1.37 -16.24
C PHE A 63 30.59 0.80 -16.95
N GLU A 64 31.71 1.54 -16.91
CA GLU A 64 33.00 1.07 -17.37
C GLU A 64 33.85 0.62 -16.18
N HIS A 65 34.03 -0.70 -16.08
CA HIS A 65 34.78 -1.32 -15.01
C HIS A 65 36.30 -1.18 -15.20
N SER A 66 37.08 -1.45 -14.15
CA SER A 66 38.55 -1.39 -14.15
C SER A 66 39.22 -2.29 -15.21
N ASP A 67 38.55 -3.33 -15.66
CA ASP A 67 38.97 -4.21 -16.77
C ASP A 67 38.76 -3.59 -18.19
N LYS A 68 38.30 -2.32 -18.24
CA LYS A 68 37.94 -1.56 -19.45
C LYS A 68 36.76 -2.15 -20.23
N LYS A 69 36.02 -3.09 -19.65
CA LYS A 69 34.78 -3.59 -20.22
C LYS A 69 33.63 -2.68 -19.84
N LYS A 70 32.70 -2.54 -20.77
CA LYS A 70 31.45 -1.81 -20.51
C LYS A 70 30.39 -2.81 -20.06
N TYR A 71 29.81 -2.51 -18.90
CA TYR A 71 28.72 -3.27 -18.32
C TYR A 71 27.40 -2.48 -18.45
N VAL A 72 26.33 -3.21 -18.64
CA VAL A 72 24.97 -2.71 -18.66
C VAL A 72 24.31 -3.14 -17.35
N PHE A 73 23.87 -2.18 -16.58
CA PHE A 73 23.16 -2.41 -15.33
C PHE A 73 21.68 -2.07 -15.52
N ASN A 74 20.82 -3.01 -15.27
CA ASN A 74 19.39 -2.77 -15.15
C ASN A 74 19.05 -2.71 -13.67
N LEU A 75 18.94 -1.48 -13.17
CA LEU A 75 18.52 -1.21 -11.79
C LEU A 75 17.00 -1.19 -11.75
N ILE A 76 16.41 -1.98 -10.86
CA ILE A 76 14.98 -1.93 -10.55
C ILE A 76 14.82 -1.37 -9.13
N ASP A 77 14.36 -0.13 -9.04
CA ASP A 77 14.06 0.50 -7.76
C ASP A 77 12.75 -0.04 -7.21
N THR A 78 12.74 -0.47 -5.94
CA THR A 78 11.60 -1.17 -5.34
C THR A 78 10.95 -0.35 -4.23
N PRO A 79 9.63 -0.44 -4.01
CA PRO A 79 9.00 0.11 -2.83
C PRO A 79 9.60 -0.45 -1.52
N GLY A 80 9.58 0.35 -0.45
CA GLY A 80 10.07 -0.09 0.86
C GLY A 80 8.97 -0.45 1.85
N HIS A 81 7.69 -0.16 1.55
CA HIS A 81 6.57 -0.32 2.48
C HIS A 81 5.89 -1.68 2.35
N VAL A 82 5.41 -2.24 3.48
CA VAL A 82 4.75 -3.55 3.54
C VAL A 82 3.53 -3.66 2.61
N ASP A 83 2.74 -2.61 2.46
CA ASP A 83 1.57 -2.60 1.57
C ASP A 83 1.96 -2.84 0.10
N PHE A 84 3.24 -2.59 -0.26
CA PHE A 84 3.76 -2.79 -1.61
C PHE A 84 4.70 -4.00 -1.75
N SER A 85 4.65 -4.94 -0.81
CA SER A 85 5.46 -6.17 -0.85
C SER A 85 5.29 -6.96 -2.15
N TYR A 86 4.14 -6.86 -2.77
CA TYR A 86 3.86 -7.45 -4.07
C TYR A 86 4.68 -6.81 -5.22
N GLU A 87 4.79 -5.49 -5.24
CA GLU A 87 5.65 -4.77 -6.20
C GLU A 87 7.12 -5.15 -5.99
N VAL A 88 7.54 -5.33 -4.73
CA VAL A 88 8.88 -5.82 -4.40
C VAL A 88 9.12 -7.22 -4.97
N SER A 89 8.18 -8.14 -4.78
CA SER A 89 8.28 -9.52 -5.28
C SER A 89 8.41 -9.59 -6.80
N ARG A 90 7.66 -8.75 -7.54
CA ARG A 90 7.75 -8.66 -9.01
C ARG A 90 9.11 -8.14 -9.47
N SER A 91 9.61 -7.11 -8.82
CA SER A 91 10.90 -6.51 -9.11
C SER A 91 12.04 -7.48 -8.86
N ILE A 92 12.00 -8.20 -7.74
CA ILE A 92 12.95 -9.24 -7.37
C ILE A 92 13.01 -10.34 -8.43
N ALA A 93 11.88 -10.80 -8.94
CA ALA A 93 11.82 -11.87 -9.95
C ALA A 93 12.47 -11.49 -11.30
N ALA A 94 12.63 -10.19 -11.57
CA ALA A 94 13.32 -9.70 -12.77
C ALA A 94 14.83 -9.55 -12.60
N CYS A 95 15.40 -9.88 -11.42
CA CYS A 95 16.78 -9.64 -11.05
C CYS A 95 17.57 -10.92 -10.81
N GLU A 96 18.90 -10.83 -10.88
CA GLU A 96 19.88 -11.83 -10.44
C GLU A 96 20.51 -11.47 -9.09
N GLY A 97 20.43 -10.22 -8.68
CA GLY A 97 21.01 -9.76 -7.41
C GLY A 97 20.16 -8.70 -6.72
N ALA A 98 20.41 -8.52 -5.42
CA ALA A 98 19.79 -7.49 -4.62
C ALA A 98 20.83 -6.77 -3.75
N LEU A 99 20.76 -5.44 -3.72
CA LEU A 99 21.50 -4.63 -2.76
C LEU A 99 20.65 -4.52 -1.49
N LEU A 100 21.10 -5.17 -0.41
CA LEU A 100 20.46 -5.07 0.89
C LEU A 100 20.99 -3.84 1.61
N LEU A 101 20.21 -2.77 1.61
CA LEU A 101 20.60 -1.49 2.19
C LEU A 101 20.19 -1.39 3.65
N VAL A 102 21.17 -1.18 4.52
CA VAL A 102 20.96 -0.99 5.95
C VAL A 102 21.50 0.37 6.38
N ASP A 103 20.73 1.11 7.16
CA ASP A 103 21.14 2.39 7.74
C ASP A 103 22.08 2.17 8.94
N ALA A 104 23.28 2.72 8.90
CA ALA A 104 24.27 2.60 9.97
C ALA A 104 23.83 3.23 11.30
N THR A 105 22.81 4.10 11.30
CA THR A 105 22.29 4.76 12.51
C THR A 105 21.11 4.00 13.14
N GLN A 106 20.41 3.16 12.34
CA GLN A 106 19.21 2.47 12.80
C GLN A 106 19.38 0.95 12.90
N GLY A 107 20.29 0.37 12.10
CA GLY A 107 20.51 -1.07 12.02
C GLY A 107 19.38 -1.81 11.30
N ILE A 108 19.31 -3.13 11.51
CA ILE A 108 18.32 -4.01 10.88
C ILE A 108 16.92 -3.69 11.40
N GLN A 109 15.95 -3.64 10.46
CA GLN A 109 14.54 -3.37 10.72
C GLN A 109 13.67 -4.50 10.15
N ALA A 110 12.37 -4.54 10.52
CA ALA A 110 11.47 -5.66 10.14
C ALA A 110 11.39 -5.86 8.62
N GLN A 111 11.20 -4.79 7.85
CA GLN A 111 11.13 -4.87 6.39
C GLN A 111 12.47 -5.28 5.75
N THR A 112 13.61 -5.00 6.39
CA THR A 112 14.92 -5.50 5.94
C THR A 112 14.93 -7.02 5.92
N ILE A 113 14.38 -7.65 6.98
CA ILE A 113 14.33 -9.11 7.11
C ILE A 113 13.33 -9.71 6.11
N SER A 114 12.13 -9.15 6.01
CA SER A 114 11.10 -9.67 5.10
C SER A 114 11.53 -9.59 3.64
N ASN A 115 12.10 -8.45 3.22
CA ASN A 115 12.60 -8.28 1.85
C ASN A 115 13.82 -9.18 1.57
N LEU A 116 14.67 -9.39 2.57
CA LEU A 116 15.79 -10.34 2.44
C LEU A 116 15.30 -11.76 2.19
N TYR A 117 14.30 -12.24 2.94
CA TYR A 117 13.74 -13.57 2.72
C TYR A 117 13.11 -13.71 1.34
N LEU A 118 12.38 -12.69 0.85
CA LEU A 118 11.86 -12.68 -0.52
C LEU A 118 12.99 -12.79 -1.55
N ALA A 119 14.10 -12.10 -1.36
CA ALA A 119 15.25 -12.17 -2.27
C ALA A 119 15.94 -13.56 -2.22
N ILE A 120 16.04 -14.16 -1.04
CA ILE A 120 16.59 -15.52 -0.87
C ILE A 120 15.68 -16.56 -1.54
N ASP A 121 14.37 -16.48 -1.38
CA ASP A 121 13.40 -17.39 -1.99
C ASP A 121 13.46 -17.36 -3.53
N HIS A 122 13.85 -16.21 -4.08
CA HIS A 122 14.13 -16.05 -5.51
C HIS A 122 15.58 -16.38 -5.92
N ASN A 123 16.41 -16.88 -4.99
CA ASN A 123 17.81 -17.23 -5.20
C ASN A 123 18.67 -16.06 -5.74
N LEU A 124 18.42 -14.84 -5.30
CA LEU A 124 19.22 -13.69 -5.66
C LEU A 124 20.56 -13.67 -4.93
N GLU A 125 21.61 -13.17 -5.58
CA GLU A 125 22.87 -12.82 -4.93
C GLU A 125 22.67 -11.56 -4.09
N ILE A 126 22.99 -11.61 -2.80
CA ILE A 126 22.78 -10.51 -1.86
C ILE A 126 24.08 -9.76 -1.63
N ILE A 127 24.11 -8.48 -1.93
CA ILE A 127 25.21 -7.57 -1.58
C ILE A 127 24.77 -6.70 -0.41
N PRO A 128 25.30 -6.91 0.81
CA PRO A 128 24.99 -6.05 1.94
C PRO A 128 25.68 -4.69 1.80
N VAL A 129 24.93 -3.61 1.95
CA VAL A 129 25.39 -2.22 1.87
C VAL A 129 25.02 -1.50 3.16
N LEU A 130 26.02 -1.03 3.89
CA LEU A 130 25.85 -0.21 5.08
C LEU A 130 25.90 1.25 4.67
N ASN A 131 24.74 1.92 4.72
CA ASN A 131 24.54 3.28 4.25
C ASN A 131 24.59 4.31 5.40
N LYS A 132 24.72 5.58 5.05
CA LYS A 132 24.79 6.73 5.96
C LYS A 132 25.99 6.69 6.89
N ILE A 133 27.14 6.19 6.43
CA ILE A 133 28.39 6.14 7.20
C ILE A 133 28.95 7.54 7.50
N ASP A 134 28.45 8.56 6.80
CA ASP A 134 28.79 9.98 6.98
C ASP A 134 28.15 10.61 8.22
N MET A 135 27.23 9.92 8.89
CA MET A 135 26.54 10.44 10.06
C MET A 135 27.38 10.23 11.33
N ASP A 136 27.45 11.24 12.19
CA ASP A 136 28.16 11.15 13.48
C ASP A 136 27.62 10.06 14.42
N THR A 137 26.36 9.66 14.20
CA THR A 137 25.65 8.62 14.97
C THR A 137 25.77 7.24 14.34
N ALA A 138 26.58 7.06 13.30
CA ALA A 138 26.75 5.78 12.62
C ALA A 138 27.43 4.74 13.52
N MET A 139 26.79 3.59 13.70
CA MET A 139 27.26 2.45 14.51
C MET A 139 27.82 1.36 13.59
N ILE A 140 28.90 1.68 12.84
CA ILE A 140 29.38 0.83 11.74
C ILE A 140 29.71 -0.59 12.20
N ASP A 141 30.44 -0.75 13.30
CA ASP A 141 30.85 -2.08 13.79
C ASP A 141 29.66 -2.89 14.28
N GLU A 142 28.80 -2.27 15.09
CA GLU A 142 27.61 -2.93 15.66
C GLU A 142 26.62 -3.36 14.56
N VAL A 143 26.31 -2.48 13.61
CA VAL A 143 25.38 -2.82 12.53
C VAL A 143 26.00 -3.83 11.55
N SER A 144 27.34 -3.79 11.35
CA SER A 144 28.02 -4.84 10.58
C SER A 144 27.86 -6.21 11.22
N GLU A 145 27.98 -6.31 12.56
CA GLU A 145 27.73 -7.58 13.27
C GLU A 145 26.30 -8.08 13.10
N GLN A 146 25.31 -7.18 13.18
CA GLN A 146 23.90 -7.53 12.91
C GLN A 146 23.72 -8.12 11.49
N ILE A 147 24.35 -7.51 10.49
CA ILE A 147 24.31 -8.00 9.10
C ILE A 147 24.95 -9.38 8.97
N ILE A 148 26.12 -9.56 9.61
CA ILE A 148 26.83 -10.85 9.60
C ILE A 148 25.98 -11.96 10.23
N GLU A 149 25.35 -11.70 11.37
CA GLU A 149 24.46 -12.65 12.04
C GLU A 149 23.23 -12.99 11.19
N LEU A 150 22.68 -12.00 10.48
CA LEU A 150 21.49 -12.19 9.67
C LEU A 150 21.74 -12.99 8.38
N ILE A 151 22.84 -12.70 7.67
CA ILE A 151 23.11 -13.25 6.32
C ILE A 151 24.15 -14.37 6.38
N GLY A 152 25.02 -14.40 7.39
CA GLY A 152 26.14 -15.31 7.48
C GLY A 152 27.35 -14.93 6.60
N CYS A 153 27.45 -13.65 6.19
CA CYS A 153 28.55 -13.14 5.39
C CYS A 153 29.79 -12.78 6.24
N SER A 154 30.91 -12.48 5.60
CA SER A 154 32.08 -11.93 6.30
C SER A 154 32.02 -10.38 6.35
N LYS A 155 32.73 -9.75 7.30
CA LYS A 155 32.78 -8.29 7.43
C LYS A 155 33.32 -7.62 6.15
N SER A 156 34.22 -8.30 5.42
CA SER A 156 34.78 -7.83 4.14
C SER A 156 33.75 -7.81 3.00
N ASP A 157 32.64 -8.51 3.12
CA ASP A 157 31.59 -8.56 2.10
C ASP A 157 30.64 -7.38 2.19
N ILE A 158 30.63 -6.68 3.35
CA ILE A 158 29.79 -5.51 3.58
C ILE A 158 30.40 -4.28 2.92
N ILE A 159 29.64 -3.65 2.03
CA ILE A 159 30.08 -2.41 1.36
C ILE A 159 29.63 -1.23 2.21
N LEU A 160 30.61 -0.43 2.63
CA LEU A 160 30.37 0.82 3.34
C LEU A 160 30.08 1.92 2.32
N ALA A 161 28.98 2.64 2.46
CA ALA A 161 28.56 3.66 1.52
C ALA A 161 27.84 4.85 2.19
N SER A 162 27.86 5.99 1.53
CA SER A 162 27.01 7.13 1.80
C SER A 162 26.33 7.59 0.53
N GLY A 163 25.02 7.37 0.43
CA GLY A 163 24.22 7.91 -0.66
C GLY A 163 24.27 9.44 -0.72
N LYS A 164 24.47 10.12 0.41
CA LYS A 164 24.54 11.57 0.50
C LYS A 164 25.86 12.13 -0.06
N THR A 165 27.00 11.58 0.35
CA THR A 165 28.32 12.08 -0.03
C THR A 165 28.90 11.43 -1.26
N GLY A 166 28.43 10.21 -1.63
CA GLY A 166 28.99 9.39 -2.70
C GLY A 166 30.14 8.49 -2.27
N GLU A 167 30.55 8.54 -1.00
CA GLU A 167 31.57 7.68 -0.44
C GLU A 167 31.21 6.20 -0.61
N GLY A 168 32.15 5.36 -1.03
CA GLY A 168 31.95 3.92 -1.20
C GLY A 168 31.18 3.48 -2.45
N VAL A 169 30.58 4.41 -3.22
CA VAL A 169 29.76 4.09 -4.40
C VAL A 169 30.58 3.38 -5.49
N GLU A 170 31.83 3.80 -5.72
CA GLU A 170 32.71 3.12 -6.69
C GLU A 170 32.95 1.65 -6.30
N ASN A 171 33.17 1.38 -5.01
CA ASN A 171 33.33 0.01 -4.50
C ASN A 171 32.06 -0.81 -4.67
N LEU A 172 30.90 -0.18 -4.45
CA LEU A 172 29.59 -0.81 -4.70
C LEU A 172 29.42 -1.20 -6.16
N MET A 173 29.77 -0.30 -7.11
CA MET A 173 29.69 -0.57 -8.53
C MET A 173 30.60 -1.73 -8.96
N LYS A 174 31.81 -1.82 -8.39
CA LYS A 174 32.73 -2.94 -8.59
C LYS A 174 32.14 -4.25 -8.05
N ALA A 175 31.61 -4.21 -6.80
CA ALA A 175 30.97 -5.39 -6.20
C ALA A 175 29.78 -5.91 -7.01
N ILE A 176 28.96 -5.03 -7.60
CA ILE A 176 27.87 -5.42 -8.51
C ILE A 176 28.41 -6.21 -9.70
N VAL A 177 29.50 -5.75 -10.33
CA VAL A 177 30.12 -6.47 -11.48
C VAL A 177 30.66 -7.84 -11.06
N GLU A 178 31.36 -7.88 -9.91
CA GLU A 178 32.12 -9.05 -9.48
C GLU A 178 31.24 -10.15 -8.86
N ARG A 179 30.17 -9.76 -8.14
CA ARG A 179 29.38 -10.70 -7.33
C ARG A 179 28.06 -11.07 -8.00
N ILE A 180 27.32 -10.12 -8.59
CA ILE A 180 26.06 -10.45 -9.23
C ILE A 180 26.32 -11.24 -10.51
N PRO A 181 25.74 -12.44 -10.66
CA PRO A 181 25.93 -13.24 -11.85
C PRO A 181 25.30 -12.59 -13.09
N ALA A 182 25.85 -12.91 -14.25
CA ALA A 182 25.21 -12.54 -15.50
C ALA A 182 23.89 -13.30 -15.70
N PRO A 183 22.91 -12.71 -16.40
CA PRO A 183 21.64 -13.38 -16.69
C PRO A 183 21.86 -14.73 -17.37
N LYS A 184 21.06 -15.72 -17.00
CA LYS A 184 21.04 -17.03 -17.63
C LYS A 184 20.00 -17.05 -18.74
N GLY A 185 20.26 -17.76 -19.84
CA GLY A 185 19.33 -17.93 -20.95
C GLY A 185 20.03 -18.23 -22.26
N SER A 186 19.24 -18.51 -23.31
CA SER A 186 19.73 -18.80 -24.65
C SER A 186 19.19 -17.78 -25.65
N PRO A 187 20.07 -17.03 -26.36
CA PRO A 187 19.65 -16.10 -27.41
C PRO A 187 18.95 -16.78 -28.59
N ASP A 188 19.30 -18.05 -28.86
CA ASP A 188 18.78 -18.80 -30.00
C ASP A 188 17.49 -19.60 -29.70
N ALA A 189 17.04 -19.59 -28.43
CA ALA A 189 15.80 -20.24 -28.03
C ALA A 189 14.56 -19.39 -28.41
N PRO A 190 13.35 -19.98 -28.44
CA PRO A 190 12.13 -19.23 -28.61
C PRO A 190 11.99 -18.11 -27.54
N LEU A 191 11.44 -16.98 -27.95
CA LEU A 191 11.28 -15.84 -27.05
C LEU A 191 10.46 -16.24 -25.80
N GLN A 192 11.03 -15.93 -24.64
CA GLN A 192 10.36 -15.96 -23.34
C GLN A 192 10.69 -14.67 -22.61
N ALA A 193 9.74 -13.75 -22.51
CA ALA A 193 9.89 -12.53 -21.76
C ALA A 193 8.83 -12.44 -20.67
N LEU A 194 9.25 -12.22 -19.43
CA LEU A 194 8.37 -12.06 -18.25
C LEU A 194 7.93 -10.61 -18.14
N VAL A 195 6.61 -10.39 -18.14
CA VAL A 195 6.02 -9.08 -17.84
C VAL A 195 6.07 -8.87 -16.34
N PHE A 196 6.81 -7.85 -15.86
CA PHE A 196 6.88 -7.53 -14.43
C PHE A 196 6.13 -6.26 -14.06
N ASP A 197 5.84 -5.36 -15.01
CA ASP A 197 5.05 -4.15 -14.78
C ASP A 197 4.42 -3.64 -16.09
N SER A 198 3.46 -2.69 -15.96
CA SER A 198 2.88 -1.99 -17.10
C SER A 198 2.42 -0.58 -16.70
N VAL A 199 2.44 0.33 -17.69
CA VAL A 199 2.00 1.73 -17.51
C VAL A 199 1.07 2.11 -18.64
N TYR A 200 -0.04 2.73 -18.31
CA TYR A 200 -0.95 3.29 -19.29
C TYR A 200 -0.50 4.69 -19.74
N ASN A 201 -0.42 4.87 -21.03
CA ASN A 201 -0.17 6.16 -21.65
C ASN A 201 -1.37 6.54 -22.55
N PRO A 202 -2.01 7.70 -22.36
CA PRO A 202 -3.21 8.08 -23.13
C PRO A 202 -3.01 8.13 -24.66
N PHE A 203 -1.77 8.33 -25.12
CA PHE A 203 -1.43 8.46 -26.53
C PHE A 203 -0.90 7.18 -27.16
N ARG A 204 -0.28 6.30 -26.37
CA ARG A 204 0.47 5.12 -26.83
C ARG A 204 -0.17 3.78 -26.38
N GLY A 205 -1.25 3.85 -25.59
CA GLY A 205 -1.85 2.66 -24.97
C GLY A 205 -1.01 2.12 -23.81
N ILE A 206 -1.09 0.82 -23.57
CA ILE A 206 -0.36 0.15 -22.50
C ILE A 206 1.07 -0.09 -22.92
N ILE A 207 2.02 0.44 -22.14
CA ILE A 207 3.46 0.19 -22.26
C ILE A 207 3.78 -0.94 -21.30
N VAL A 208 4.24 -2.07 -21.81
CA VAL A 208 4.51 -3.26 -21.02
C VAL A 208 6.02 -3.34 -20.74
N TYR A 209 6.39 -3.48 -19.47
CA TYR A 209 7.77 -3.67 -19.04
C TYR A 209 8.05 -5.15 -18.86
N TYR A 210 9.12 -5.63 -19.48
CA TYR A 210 9.48 -7.04 -19.48
C TYR A 210 10.96 -7.27 -19.28
N ARG A 211 11.28 -8.48 -18.85
CA ARG A 211 12.63 -9.03 -18.87
C ARG A 211 12.68 -10.23 -19.82
N ILE A 212 13.66 -10.24 -20.73
CA ILE A 212 13.87 -11.37 -21.63
C ILE A 212 14.72 -12.44 -20.95
N HIS A 213 14.14 -13.63 -20.76
CA HIS A 213 14.84 -14.82 -20.29
C HIS A 213 15.49 -15.61 -21.42
N ASN A 214 14.82 -15.75 -22.56
CA ASN A 214 15.31 -16.45 -23.74
C ASN A 214 14.91 -15.71 -25.02
N GLY A 215 15.71 -15.89 -26.07
CA GLY A 215 15.42 -15.33 -27.39
C GLY A 215 15.69 -13.82 -27.50
N SER A 216 15.03 -13.22 -28.47
CA SER A 216 15.03 -11.76 -28.68
C SER A 216 13.70 -11.29 -29.25
N ILE A 217 13.45 -10.00 -29.19
CA ILE A 217 12.27 -9.35 -29.74
C ILE A 217 12.68 -8.15 -30.59
N LYS A 218 12.05 -7.99 -31.76
CA LYS A 218 12.29 -6.90 -32.69
C LYS A 218 11.04 -6.05 -32.88
N LYS A 219 11.25 -4.82 -33.26
CA LYS A 219 10.18 -3.98 -33.77
C LYS A 219 9.52 -4.64 -34.98
N GLY A 220 8.19 -4.76 -34.98
CA GLY A 220 7.39 -5.38 -36.03
C GLY A 220 7.16 -6.88 -35.86
N ASP A 221 7.75 -7.51 -34.85
CA ASP A 221 7.43 -8.91 -34.53
C ASP A 221 5.97 -9.07 -34.09
N ARG A 222 5.37 -10.18 -34.50
CA ARG A 222 4.06 -10.59 -33.97
C ARG A 222 4.27 -11.36 -32.69
N VAL A 223 3.87 -10.72 -31.58
CA VAL A 223 4.00 -11.30 -30.23
C VAL A 223 2.69 -11.93 -29.79
N LYS A 224 2.80 -12.93 -28.94
CA LYS A 224 1.69 -13.62 -28.31
C LYS A 224 1.86 -13.63 -26.80
N PHE A 225 0.83 -13.28 -26.07
CA PHE A 225 0.74 -13.46 -24.64
C PHE A 225 0.34 -14.91 -24.34
N PHE A 226 1.17 -15.62 -23.60
CA PHE A 226 1.11 -17.08 -23.49
C PHE A 226 -0.18 -17.58 -22.83
N ASN A 227 -0.60 -16.98 -21.71
CA ASN A 227 -1.77 -17.43 -20.96
C ASN A 227 -3.09 -16.91 -21.55
N THR A 228 -3.13 -15.65 -21.99
CA THR A 228 -4.34 -15.07 -22.60
C THR A 228 -4.52 -15.52 -24.04
N GLY A 229 -3.44 -15.91 -24.72
CA GLY A 229 -3.45 -16.29 -26.14
C GLY A 229 -3.60 -15.12 -27.11
N SER A 230 -3.71 -13.88 -26.62
CA SER A 230 -3.87 -12.67 -27.44
C SER A 230 -2.61 -12.36 -28.22
N GLU A 231 -2.75 -11.91 -29.47
CA GLU A 231 -1.63 -11.62 -30.37
C GLU A 231 -1.64 -10.18 -30.84
N TYR A 232 -0.48 -9.54 -30.83
CA TYR A 232 -0.28 -8.14 -31.21
C TYR A 232 1.01 -7.93 -31.98
N ASP A 233 1.09 -6.84 -32.71
CA ASP A 233 2.32 -6.42 -33.36
C ASP A 233 3.16 -5.55 -32.42
N ALA A 234 4.46 -5.81 -32.32
CA ALA A 234 5.39 -4.99 -31.55
C ALA A 234 5.64 -3.67 -32.29
N GLU A 235 4.80 -2.66 -32.08
CA GLU A 235 4.93 -1.37 -32.73
C GLU A 235 6.25 -0.68 -32.38
N GLU A 236 6.67 -0.81 -31.15
CA GLU A 236 7.93 -0.30 -30.63
C GLU A 236 8.47 -1.20 -29.53
N VAL A 237 9.79 -1.41 -29.54
CA VAL A 237 10.52 -2.06 -28.44
C VAL A 237 11.70 -1.17 -28.07
N GLY A 238 12.17 -1.24 -26.83
CA GLY A 238 13.27 -0.40 -26.39
C GLY A 238 13.72 -0.65 -24.97
N ILE A 239 14.61 0.20 -24.49
CA ILE A 239 15.20 0.17 -23.15
C ILE A 239 14.66 1.31 -22.30
N LEU A 240 14.68 1.09 -20.99
CA LEU A 240 14.24 2.05 -19.99
C LEU A 240 15.42 2.89 -19.52
N LYS A 241 15.38 4.19 -19.80
CA LYS A 241 16.24 5.20 -19.18
C LYS A 241 15.33 6.22 -18.49
N MET A 242 15.79 7.43 -18.25
CA MET A 242 14.89 8.52 -17.78
C MET A 242 13.74 8.78 -18.76
N THR A 243 13.91 8.37 -20.01
CA THR A 243 12.87 8.32 -21.03
C THR A 243 12.96 6.98 -21.76
N LEU A 244 11.87 6.59 -22.40
CA LEU A 244 11.84 5.39 -23.24
C LEU A 244 12.74 5.59 -24.46
N ILE A 245 13.73 4.72 -24.65
CA ILE A 245 14.66 4.78 -25.77
C ILE A 245 14.38 3.63 -26.73
N PRO A 246 13.80 3.90 -27.92
CA PRO A 246 13.51 2.88 -28.91
C PRO A 246 14.79 2.18 -29.39
N LYS A 247 14.69 0.87 -29.58
CA LYS A 247 15.74 0.02 -30.15
C LYS A 247 15.18 -0.85 -31.28
N PRO A 248 15.99 -1.22 -32.24
CA PRO A 248 15.54 -2.14 -33.29
C PRO A 248 15.27 -3.56 -32.75
N GLU A 249 16.00 -3.98 -31.73
CA GLU A 249 15.95 -5.30 -31.12
C GLU A 249 16.40 -5.26 -29.67
N ILE A 250 15.80 -6.08 -28.82
CA ILE A 250 16.18 -6.34 -27.43
C ILE A 250 16.49 -7.81 -27.28
N PHE A 251 17.58 -8.11 -26.56
CA PHE A 251 18.15 -9.45 -26.47
C PHE A 251 17.93 -10.13 -25.13
N CYS A 252 18.14 -11.44 -25.10
CA CYS A 252 18.15 -12.25 -23.90
C CYS A 252 19.02 -11.63 -22.80
N GLY A 253 18.47 -11.57 -21.59
CA GLY A 253 19.08 -10.98 -20.40
C GLY A 253 18.76 -9.50 -20.16
N ASP A 254 18.28 -8.76 -21.17
CA ASP A 254 17.92 -7.35 -21.03
C ASP A 254 16.54 -7.15 -20.40
N VAL A 255 16.39 -6.00 -19.77
CA VAL A 255 15.12 -5.41 -19.34
C VAL A 255 14.72 -4.35 -20.36
N GLY A 256 13.47 -4.38 -20.79
CA GLY A 256 12.98 -3.49 -21.82
C GLY A 256 11.49 -3.22 -21.76
N TYR A 257 10.98 -2.49 -22.74
CA TYR A 257 9.57 -2.21 -22.89
C TYR A 257 9.08 -2.58 -24.30
N ILE A 258 7.78 -2.84 -24.41
CA ILE A 258 7.07 -3.01 -25.66
C ILE A 258 5.79 -2.17 -25.67
N ILE A 259 5.48 -1.62 -26.84
CA ILE A 259 4.23 -0.96 -27.14
C ILE A 259 3.54 -1.72 -28.24
N THR A 260 2.30 -2.11 -28.00
CA THR A 260 1.52 -2.96 -28.91
C THR A 260 0.15 -2.35 -29.24
N GLY A 261 -0.13 -1.11 -28.79
CA GLY A 261 -1.40 -0.45 -29.01
C GLY A 261 -2.59 -1.02 -28.20
N ILE A 262 -2.32 -1.92 -27.24
CA ILE A 262 -3.35 -2.48 -26.35
C ILE A 262 -3.94 -1.36 -25.48
N LYS A 263 -5.27 -1.34 -25.35
CA LYS A 263 -6.02 -0.34 -24.57
C LYS A 263 -6.71 -0.94 -23.35
N ASP A 264 -6.97 -2.24 -23.33
CA ASP A 264 -7.63 -2.93 -22.21
C ASP A 264 -6.60 -3.63 -21.30
N ALA A 265 -6.55 -3.23 -20.03
CA ALA A 265 -5.66 -3.83 -19.04
C ALA A 265 -5.89 -5.32 -18.81
N LYS A 266 -7.08 -5.82 -19.08
CA LYS A 266 -7.42 -7.24 -18.90
C LYS A 266 -6.63 -8.15 -19.84
N GLU A 267 -6.13 -7.59 -20.95
CA GLU A 267 -5.36 -8.32 -21.95
C GLU A 267 -3.86 -8.45 -21.62
N VAL A 268 -3.37 -7.60 -20.68
CA VAL A 268 -1.98 -7.64 -20.23
C VAL A 268 -1.95 -7.78 -18.72
N LYS A 269 -1.71 -8.99 -18.25
CA LYS A 269 -1.51 -9.24 -16.82
C LYS A 269 -0.03 -9.23 -16.47
N VAL A 270 0.30 -8.63 -15.33
CA VAL A 270 1.64 -8.77 -14.75
C VAL A 270 1.88 -10.23 -14.37
N GLY A 271 3.08 -10.76 -14.67
CA GLY A 271 3.37 -12.19 -14.56
C GLY A 271 3.07 -12.99 -15.83
N GLU A 272 2.57 -12.33 -16.88
CA GLU A 272 2.36 -12.94 -18.20
C GLU A 272 3.70 -13.20 -18.91
N THR A 273 3.72 -14.19 -19.79
CA THR A 273 4.87 -14.49 -20.66
C THR A 273 4.59 -14.00 -22.07
N ILE A 274 5.49 -13.18 -22.61
CA ILE A 274 5.47 -12.78 -24.01
C ILE A 274 6.34 -13.76 -24.81
N THR A 275 5.81 -14.26 -25.93
CA THR A 275 6.50 -15.11 -26.89
C THR A 275 6.24 -14.64 -28.32
N LEU A 276 6.93 -15.20 -29.31
CA LEU A 276 6.64 -14.91 -30.72
C LEU A 276 5.50 -15.80 -31.24
N ALA A 277 4.55 -15.23 -31.96
CA ALA A 277 3.42 -15.97 -32.50
C ALA A 277 3.84 -17.03 -33.53
N ASN A 278 4.90 -16.75 -34.31
CA ASN A 278 5.43 -17.66 -35.33
C ASN A 278 6.37 -18.74 -34.77
N ASN A 279 6.90 -18.57 -33.58
CA ASN A 279 7.77 -19.53 -32.88
C ASN A 279 7.53 -19.47 -31.37
N PRO A 280 6.34 -19.94 -30.91
CA PRO A 280 5.97 -19.82 -29.50
C PRO A 280 6.80 -20.73 -28.60
N CYS A 281 7.08 -20.28 -27.39
CA CYS A 281 7.68 -21.10 -26.36
C CYS A 281 6.73 -22.24 -25.95
N LYS A 282 7.30 -23.35 -25.47
CA LYS A 282 6.52 -24.53 -25.06
C LYS A 282 5.88 -24.35 -23.70
N GLU A 283 6.54 -23.60 -22.83
CA GLU A 283 6.11 -23.37 -21.45
C GLU A 283 6.20 -21.87 -21.13
N GLY A 284 5.23 -21.34 -20.41
CA GLY A 284 5.30 -20.00 -19.85
C GLY A 284 6.28 -19.95 -18.68
N ILE A 285 6.83 -18.77 -18.41
CA ILE A 285 7.57 -18.51 -17.17
C ILE A 285 6.57 -18.55 -16.03
N LYS A 286 6.94 -19.14 -14.88
CA LYS A 286 6.08 -19.11 -13.69
C LYS A 286 5.76 -17.65 -13.35
N GLY A 287 4.51 -17.28 -13.50
CA GLY A 287 4.02 -15.94 -13.20
C GLY A 287 3.95 -15.67 -11.69
N PHE A 288 3.41 -14.51 -11.35
CA PHE A 288 3.18 -14.09 -9.97
C PHE A 288 1.84 -14.63 -9.46
N GLU A 289 1.75 -14.84 -8.16
CA GLU A 289 0.46 -15.13 -7.52
C GLU A 289 -0.46 -13.92 -7.63
N GLU A 290 -1.76 -14.15 -7.83
CA GLU A 290 -2.75 -13.07 -7.81
C GLU A 290 -2.81 -12.45 -6.43
N VAL A 291 -2.67 -11.14 -6.37
CA VAL A 291 -2.77 -10.41 -5.10
C VAL A 291 -4.21 -10.31 -4.68
N LYS A 292 -4.48 -10.72 -3.46
CA LYS A 292 -5.81 -10.58 -2.86
C LYS A 292 -5.83 -9.31 -2.01
N PRO A 293 -6.80 -8.42 -2.27
CA PRO A 293 -7.00 -7.27 -1.40
C PRO A 293 -7.24 -7.69 0.04
N MET A 294 -6.67 -6.96 0.97
CA MET A 294 -6.83 -7.21 2.41
C MET A 294 -7.79 -6.22 3.08
N VAL A 295 -7.89 -5.02 2.52
CA VAL A 295 -8.72 -3.93 3.03
C VAL A 295 -9.72 -3.52 1.97
N PHE A 296 -10.97 -3.36 2.35
CA PHE A 296 -12.06 -2.96 1.46
C PHE A 296 -12.71 -1.68 1.97
N ALA A 297 -12.99 -0.74 1.05
CA ALA A 297 -13.76 0.45 1.34
C ALA A 297 -14.64 0.83 0.16
N GLY A 298 -15.79 1.43 0.43
CA GLY A 298 -16.61 2.06 -0.61
C GLY A 298 -16.04 3.42 -0.98
N ILE A 299 -15.94 3.70 -2.26
CA ILE A 299 -15.56 5.01 -2.80
C ILE A 299 -16.76 5.57 -3.56
N TYR A 300 -17.23 6.74 -3.15
CA TYR A 300 -18.42 7.40 -3.70
C TYR A 300 -18.07 8.80 -4.17
N PRO A 301 -18.60 9.27 -5.31
CA PRO A 301 -18.44 10.66 -5.71
C PRO A 301 -19.22 11.57 -4.75
N ILE A 302 -18.79 12.81 -4.58
CA ILE A 302 -19.53 13.79 -3.76
C ILE A 302 -20.91 14.04 -4.36
N GLU A 303 -20.98 14.19 -5.68
CA GLU A 303 -22.22 14.36 -6.42
C GLU A 303 -22.47 13.13 -7.29
N ASN A 304 -23.65 12.54 -7.18
CA ASN A 304 -24.01 11.32 -7.91
C ASN A 304 -23.90 11.43 -9.44
N GLU A 305 -23.91 12.64 -9.96
CA GLU A 305 -23.75 12.90 -11.41
C GLU A 305 -22.36 12.50 -11.91
N HIS A 306 -21.33 12.52 -11.03
CA HIS A 306 -19.93 12.15 -11.34
C HIS A 306 -19.64 10.64 -11.19
N PHE A 307 -20.65 9.79 -11.08
CA PHE A 307 -20.44 8.33 -10.95
C PHE A 307 -19.69 7.73 -12.16
N GLU A 308 -20.05 8.13 -13.37
CA GLU A 308 -19.39 7.65 -14.59
C GLU A 308 -17.95 8.18 -14.69
N ASP A 309 -17.71 9.44 -14.33
CA ASP A 309 -16.36 10.01 -14.29
C ASP A 309 -15.46 9.30 -13.28
N LEU A 310 -16.03 8.92 -12.13
CA LEU A 310 -15.33 8.13 -11.12
C LEU A 310 -15.00 6.73 -11.64
N ARG A 311 -15.93 6.08 -12.35
CA ARG A 311 -15.68 4.77 -12.98
C ARG A 311 -14.50 4.84 -13.94
N ASP A 312 -14.51 5.82 -14.85
CA ASP A 312 -13.45 6.01 -15.84
C ASP A 312 -12.09 6.31 -15.17
N SER A 313 -12.12 7.02 -14.05
CA SER A 313 -10.92 7.32 -13.26
C SER A 313 -10.36 6.07 -12.57
N LEU A 314 -11.21 5.24 -11.97
CA LEU A 314 -10.82 3.97 -11.35
C LEU A 314 -10.29 2.98 -12.39
N GLU A 315 -10.90 2.93 -13.58
CA GLU A 315 -10.42 2.10 -14.69
C GLU A 315 -9.00 2.52 -15.13
N LYS A 316 -8.75 3.81 -15.31
CA LYS A 316 -7.42 4.33 -15.63
C LYS A 316 -6.40 4.07 -14.52
N LEU A 317 -6.81 4.20 -13.24
CA LEU A 317 -5.93 3.87 -12.11
C LEU A 317 -5.58 2.37 -12.11
N GLN A 318 -6.53 1.48 -12.35
CA GLN A 318 -6.31 0.04 -12.41
C GLN A 318 -5.34 -0.37 -13.53
N LEU A 319 -5.30 0.40 -14.63
CA LEU A 319 -4.31 0.20 -15.70
C LEU A 319 -2.86 0.39 -15.19
N ASN A 320 -2.67 1.30 -14.24
CA ASN A 320 -1.37 1.62 -13.66
C ASN A 320 -1.10 0.87 -12.34
N ASP A 321 -2.15 0.35 -11.72
CA ASP A 321 -2.09 -0.35 -10.44
C ASP A 321 -2.99 -1.60 -10.49
N SER A 322 -2.40 -2.71 -10.90
CA SER A 322 -3.12 -3.97 -11.06
C SER A 322 -3.57 -4.61 -9.74
N SER A 323 -3.17 -4.06 -8.60
CA SER A 323 -3.60 -4.51 -7.28
C SER A 323 -4.94 -3.90 -6.86
N LEU A 324 -5.34 -2.79 -7.49
CA LEU A 324 -6.64 -2.16 -7.27
C LEU A 324 -7.76 -3.01 -7.89
N VAL A 325 -8.69 -3.45 -7.06
CA VAL A 325 -9.90 -4.16 -7.48
C VAL A 325 -11.10 -3.30 -7.12
N TYR A 326 -12.08 -3.18 -8.02
CA TYR A 326 -13.29 -2.43 -7.74
C TYR A 326 -14.53 -3.08 -8.37
N GLU A 327 -15.66 -2.93 -7.69
CA GLU A 327 -16.98 -3.43 -8.12
C GLU A 327 -18.02 -2.33 -7.86
N PRO A 328 -19.06 -2.18 -8.71
CA PRO A 328 -20.15 -1.25 -8.43
C PRO A 328 -20.84 -1.57 -7.11
N GLU A 329 -21.12 -0.54 -6.33
CA GLU A 329 -21.82 -0.64 -5.04
C GLU A 329 -22.86 0.48 -4.92
N THR A 330 -23.91 0.23 -4.16
CA THR A 330 -24.95 1.23 -3.89
C THR A 330 -25.16 1.37 -2.39
N SER A 331 -25.08 2.60 -1.90
CA SER A 331 -25.41 2.96 -0.52
C SER A 331 -26.71 3.76 -0.46
N ILE A 332 -27.55 3.47 0.51
CA ILE A 332 -28.80 4.23 0.73
C ILE A 332 -28.47 5.69 1.07
N ALA A 333 -27.36 5.92 1.80
CA ALA A 333 -26.96 7.27 2.25
C ALA A 333 -26.16 8.03 1.21
N LEU A 334 -25.30 7.34 0.40
CA LEU A 334 -24.32 7.96 -0.49
C LEU A 334 -24.65 7.80 -1.99
N GLY A 335 -25.65 6.98 -2.33
CA GLY A 335 -26.02 6.71 -3.72
C GLY A 335 -25.13 5.67 -4.39
N PHE A 336 -24.80 5.88 -5.67
CA PHE A 336 -23.98 4.98 -6.46
C PHE A 336 -22.49 5.25 -6.26
N GLY A 337 -21.71 4.18 -6.11
CA GLY A 337 -20.26 4.23 -5.94
C GLY A 337 -19.61 2.90 -6.28
N PHE A 338 -18.41 2.69 -5.77
CA PHE A 338 -17.65 1.49 -6.01
C PHE A 338 -17.09 0.95 -4.70
N ARG A 339 -17.21 -0.35 -4.49
CA ARG A 339 -16.47 -1.07 -3.48
C ARG A 339 -15.09 -1.38 -4.04
N CYS A 340 -14.06 -0.85 -3.39
CA CYS A 340 -12.68 -1.02 -3.80
C CYS A 340 -11.94 -1.90 -2.80
N GLY A 341 -11.05 -2.74 -3.32
CA GLY A 341 -10.13 -3.57 -2.54
C GLY A 341 -8.71 -3.02 -2.65
N PHE A 342 -8.02 -2.96 -1.52
CA PHE A 342 -6.69 -2.37 -1.35
C PHE A 342 -5.74 -3.34 -0.65
N LEU A 343 -4.44 -3.17 -0.85
CA LEU A 343 -3.40 -3.97 -0.17
C LEU A 343 -3.30 -3.62 1.32
N GLY A 344 -3.51 -2.36 1.67
CA GLY A 344 -3.47 -1.83 3.03
C GLY A 344 -4.01 -0.42 3.10
N MET A 345 -3.82 0.24 4.25
CA MET A 345 -4.32 1.60 4.47
C MET A 345 -3.55 2.65 3.68
N LEU A 346 -2.21 2.50 3.58
CA LEU A 346 -1.40 3.41 2.79
C LEU A 346 -1.80 3.36 1.31
N HIS A 347 -2.07 2.16 0.80
CA HIS A 347 -2.55 1.99 -0.58
C HIS A 347 -3.90 2.71 -0.79
N LEU A 348 -4.86 2.59 0.15
CA LEU A 348 -6.14 3.31 0.10
C LEU A 348 -5.92 4.83 0.06
N GLU A 349 -5.09 5.37 0.95
CA GLU A 349 -4.78 6.81 1.00
C GLU A 349 -4.16 7.31 -0.31
N ILE A 350 -3.23 6.53 -0.88
CA ILE A 350 -2.58 6.86 -2.16
C ILE A 350 -3.60 6.88 -3.30
N ILE A 351 -4.47 5.88 -3.41
CA ILE A 351 -5.51 5.85 -4.43
C ILE A 351 -6.46 7.04 -4.29
N GLN A 352 -6.85 7.39 -3.06
CA GLN A 352 -7.70 8.56 -2.81
C GLN A 352 -7.02 9.87 -3.22
N GLU A 353 -5.74 10.06 -2.89
CA GLU A 353 -4.99 11.24 -3.30
C GLU A 353 -4.78 11.30 -4.83
N ARG A 354 -4.53 10.16 -5.47
CA ARG A 354 -4.41 10.08 -6.93
C ARG A 354 -5.71 10.42 -7.63
N LEU A 355 -6.87 9.93 -7.14
CA LEU A 355 -8.19 10.32 -7.65
C LEU A 355 -8.38 11.84 -7.59
N SER A 356 -8.00 12.48 -6.49
CA SER A 356 -8.11 13.93 -6.33
C SER A 356 -7.13 14.69 -7.23
N ARG A 357 -5.84 14.31 -7.27
CA ARG A 357 -4.79 15.08 -7.96
C ARG A 357 -4.71 14.83 -9.46
N GLU A 358 -4.79 13.56 -9.88
CA GLU A 358 -4.61 13.17 -11.29
C GLU A 358 -5.92 13.28 -12.08
N PHE A 359 -7.07 13.04 -11.43
CA PHE A 359 -8.38 12.99 -12.09
C PHE A 359 -9.35 14.08 -11.63
N ASN A 360 -8.95 14.91 -10.67
CA ASN A 360 -9.80 15.96 -10.08
C ASN A 360 -11.14 15.41 -9.55
N GLN A 361 -11.09 14.16 -9.00
CA GLN A 361 -12.23 13.47 -8.40
C GLN A 361 -12.14 13.54 -6.88
N GLU A 362 -12.98 14.38 -6.26
CA GLU A 362 -13.15 14.35 -4.81
C GLU A 362 -14.15 13.26 -4.42
N VAL A 363 -13.74 12.37 -3.54
CA VAL A 363 -14.50 11.17 -3.21
C VAL A 363 -14.78 11.05 -1.71
N ILE A 364 -15.88 10.41 -1.38
CA ILE A 364 -16.22 9.99 -0.01
C ILE A 364 -15.78 8.53 0.14
N THR A 365 -14.92 8.26 1.12
CA THR A 365 -14.49 6.90 1.43
C THR A 365 -15.21 6.40 2.68
N THR A 366 -15.82 5.21 2.61
CA THR A 366 -16.46 4.59 3.77
C THR A 366 -15.41 4.07 4.75
N VAL A 367 -15.87 3.62 5.92
CA VAL A 367 -15.04 2.93 6.91
C VAL A 367 -14.36 1.72 6.27
N PRO A 368 -13.01 1.66 6.21
CA PRO A 368 -12.32 0.49 5.71
C PRO A 368 -12.63 -0.76 6.53
N ASN A 369 -12.81 -1.88 5.86
CA ASN A 369 -13.09 -3.18 6.45
C ASN A 369 -12.14 -4.24 5.89
N VAL A 370 -11.96 -5.32 6.63
CA VAL A 370 -11.30 -6.52 6.12
C VAL A 370 -12.33 -7.50 5.55
N SER A 371 -11.88 -8.47 4.76
CA SER A 371 -12.76 -9.53 4.27
C SER A 371 -12.96 -10.58 5.36
N TYR A 372 -14.21 -10.81 5.78
CA TYR A 372 -14.58 -11.85 6.74
C TYR A 372 -15.17 -13.06 6.01
N ARG A 373 -15.26 -14.18 6.73
CA ARG A 373 -15.99 -15.37 6.26
C ARG A 373 -17.07 -15.72 7.27
N ALA A 374 -18.23 -16.09 6.79
CA ALA A 374 -19.31 -16.56 7.63
C ALA A 374 -19.75 -17.96 7.18
N LEU A 375 -19.80 -18.91 8.11
CA LEU A 375 -20.39 -20.22 7.86
C LEU A 375 -21.87 -20.17 8.20
N THR A 376 -22.70 -20.52 7.23
CA THR A 376 -24.15 -20.61 7.44
C THR A 376 -24.53 -21.94 8.09
N ASN A 377 -25.69 -21.99 8.77
CA ASN A 377 -26.27 -23.24 9.31
C ASN A 377 -26.51 -24.34 8.26
N LYS A 378 -26.39 -24.00 6.95
CA LYS A 378 -26.49 -24.94 5.84
C LYS A 378 -25.13 -25.46 5.36
N GLY A 379 -24.03 -25.02 5.97
CA GLY A 379 -22.66 -25.38 5.59
C GLY A 379 -22.08 -24.59 4.42
N GLU A 380 -22.72 -23.50 4.01
CA GLU A 380 -22.21 -22.61 2.96
C GLU A 380 -21.26 -21.55 3.57
N VAL A 381 -20.13 -21.32 2.91
CA VAL A 381 -19.17 -20.26 3.30
C VAL A 381 -19.47 -19.01 2.50
N LEU A 382 -19.87 -17.95 3.19
CA LEU A 382 -20.10 -16.64 2.61
C LEU A 382 -18.89 -15.74 2.86
N VAL A 383 -18.46 -15.00 1.84
CA VAL A 383 -17.43 -13.97 1.97
C VAL A 383 -18.13 -12.64 2.26
N ILE A 384 -17.75 -12.00 3.37
CA ILE A 384 -18.35 -10.75 3.84
C ILE A 384 -17.31 -9.64 3.67
N ASN A 385 -17.49 -8.83 2.65
CA ASN A 385 -16.59 -7.70 2.36
C ASN A 385 -17.15 -6.36 2.85
N THR A 386 -18.47 -6.29 3.12
CA THR A 386 -19.08 -5.12 3.76
C THR A 386 -19.87 -5.55 5.01
N PRO A 387 -19.98 -4.71 6.02
CA PRO A 387 -20.79 -5.01 7.20
C PRO A 387 -22.26 -5.26 6.87
N ASN A 388 -22.76 -4.75 5.76
CA ASN A 388 -24.13 -4.92 5.32
C ASN A 388 -24.41 -6.30 4.69
N ASP A 389 -23.37 -6.97 4.20
CA ASP A 389 -23.47 -8.33 3.65
C ASP A 389 -23.60 -9.40 4.75
N LEU A 390 -23.38 -9.02 6.03
CA LEU A 390 -23.50 -9.96 7.14
C LEU A 390 -24.97 -10.36 7.33
N PRO A 391 -25.34 -11.65 7.13
CA PRO A 391 -26.71 -12.14 7.41
C PRO A 391 -27.05 -12.00 8.90
N GLU A 392 -28.33 -12.14 9.21
CA GLU A 392 -28.75 -12.22 10.61
C GLU A 392 -28.04 -13.37 11.33
N LEU A 393 -27.56 -13.13 12.54
CA LEU A 393 -26.78 -14.10 13.33
C LEU A 393 -27.49 -15.45 13.53
N THR A 394 -28.83 -15.48 13.43
CA THR A 394 -29.65 -16.68 13.51
C THR A 394 -29.44 -17.67 12.34
N TYR A 395 -28.93 -17.19 11.21
CA TYR A 395 -28.62 -18.02 10.03
C TYR A 395 -27.17 -18.46 9.98
N LEU A 396 -26.33 -17.98 10.91
CA LEU A 396 -24.90 -18.25 10.93
C LEU A 396 -24.56 -19.26 12.03
N GLU A 397 -23.65 -20.18 11.72
CA GLU A 397 -23.02 -21.04 12.70
C GLU A 397 -21.90 -20.30 13.43
N TYR A 398 -21.00 -19.65 12.66
CA TYR A 398 -19.96 -18.76 13.18
C TYR A 398 -19.46 -17.79 12.08
N VAL A 399 -18.69 -16.80 12.53
CA VAL A 399 -17.97 -15.85 11.66
C VAL A 399 -16.48 -16.00 11.91
N GLU A 400 -15.68 -15.93 10.86
CA GLU A 400 -14.21 -15.95 10.90
C GLU A 400 -13.65 -14.60 10.46
N GLU A 401 -12.60 -14.18 11.13
CA GLU A 401 -11.82 -13.01 10.77
C GLU A 401 -10.40 -13.39 10.31
N PRO A 402 -9.80 -12.62 9.36
CA PRO A 402 -8.45 -12.88 8.91
C PRO A 402 -7.45 -12.53 10.00
N TYR A 403 -6.48 -13.42 10.19
CA TYR A 403 -5.35 -13.24 11.10
C TYR A 403 -4.07 -13.02 10.32
N ILE A 404 -3.18 -12.28 10.95
CA ILE A 404 -1.83 -12.00 10.46
C ILE A 404 -0.80 -12.46 11.49
N LYS A 405 0.38 -12.77 11.01
CA LYS A 405 1.59 -12.84 11.80
C LYS A 405 2.30 -11.50 11.74
N ALA A 406 2.29 -10.79 12.85
CA ALA A 406 2.95 -9.51 13.03
C ALA A 406 4.36 -9.73 13.55
N GLN A 407 5.35 -9.09 12.94
CA GLN A 407 6.75 -9.08 13.33
C GLN A 407 7.13 -7.65 13.74
N ILE A 408 7.60 -7.49 14.97
CA ILE A 408 7.99 -6.19 15.53
C ILE A 408 9.43 -6.28 15.99
N ILE A 409 10.30 -5.41 15.48
CA ILE A 409 11.68 -5.29 15.95
C ILE A 409 11.81 -3.98 16.72
N THR A 410 12.37 -4.05 17.91
CA THR A 410 12.49 -2.91 18.82
C THR A 410 13.67 -3.04 19.78
N LYS A 411 13.88 -2.01 20.60
CA LYS A 411 14.82 -2.06 21.76
C LYS A 411 14.15 -2.77 22.94
N PRO A 412 14.96 -3.43 23.81
CA PRO A 412 14.44 -4.16 24.99
C PRO A 412 13.56 -3.32 25.92
N ASP A 413 13.83 -2.03 26.04
CA ASP A 413 13.10 -1.08 26.92
C ASP A 413 11.61 -0.98 26.58
N PHE A 414 11.21 -1.27 25.34
CA PHE A 414 9.84 -1.13 24.85
C PHE A 414 9.05 -2.44 24.83
N ILE A 415 9.66 -3.60 25.18
CA ILE A 415 9.01 -4.92 25.14
C ILE A 415 7.68 -4.91 25.88
N GLY A 416 7.66 -4.45 27.13
CA GLY A 416 6.44 -4.47 27.97
C GLY A 416 5.32 -3.58 27.39
N THR A 417 5.67 -2.43 26.82
CA THR A 417 4.71 -1.51 26.19
C THR A 417 4.10 -2.11 24.94
N ILE A 418 4.93 -2.75 24.10
CA ILE A 418 4.49 -3.41 22.87
C ILE A 418 3.60 -4.61 23.16
N ILE A 419 3.99 -5.46 24.13
CA ILE A 419 3.18 -6.61 24.53
C ILE A 419 1.79 -6.13 24.96
N LYS A 420 1.71 -5.08 25.79
CA LYS A 420 0.45 -4.51 26.22
C LYS A 420 -0.38 -4.01 25.03
N LEU A 421 0.25 -3.24 24.13
CA LEU A 421 -0.42 -2.72 22.92
C LEU A 421 -1.00 -3.86 22.06
N CYS A 422 -0.21 -4.90 21.80
CA CYS A 422 -0.65 -6.04 20.99
C CYS A 422 -1.77 -6.83 21.69
N MET A 423 -1.67 -7.06 23.01
CA MET A 423 -2.73 -7.73 23.77
C MET A 423 -4.03 -6.92 23.80
N ASP A 424 -3.96 -5.59 23.93
CA ASP A 424 -5.14 -4.71 23.83
C ASP A 424 -5.80 -4.80 22.44
N LYS A 425 -5.03 -5.16 21.41
CA LYS A 425 -5.46 -5.44 20.04
C LYS A 425 -5.75 -6.93 19.78
N ARG A 426 -6.03 -7.72 20.81
CA ARG A 426 -6.33 -9.16 20.76
C ARG A 426 -5.20 -10.03 20.18
N GLY A 427 -3.98 -9.52 20.19
CA GLY A 427 -2.80 -10.25 19.73
C GLY A 427 -2.35 -11.30 20.73
N THR A 428 -1.84 -12.40 20.21
CA THR A 428 -1.21 -13.48 20.99
C THR A 428 0.26 -13.56 20.63
N MET A 429 1.15 -13.38 21.61
CA MET A 429 2.59 -13.49 21.39
C MET A 429 2.96 -14.94 21.08
N THR A 430 3.64 -15.17 19.96
CA THR A 430 4.08 -16.50 19.52
C THR A 430 5.56 -16.73 19.76
N LYS A 431 6.39 -15.69 19.60
CA LYS A 431 7.84 -15.79 19.76
C LYS A 431 8.43 -14.47 20.24
N GLN A 432 9.45 -14.57 21.08
CA GLN A 432 10.36 -13.47 21.41
C GLN A 432 11.78 -13.96 21.18
N HIS A 433 12.56 -13.19 20.42
CA HIS A 433 13.93 -13.54 20.08
C HIS A 433 14.82 -12.31 20.12
N TYR A 434 15.96 -12.39 20.81
CA TYR A 434 16.96 -11.34 20.82
C TYR A 434 17.86 -11.53 19.59
N LEU A 435 17.80 -10.57 18.69
CA LEU A 435 18.69 -10.51 17.51
C LEU A 435 20.09 -10.08 17.95
N THR A 436 20.16 -9.11 18.85
CA THR A 436 21.35 -8.61 19.53
C THR A 436 20.98 -8.23 20.95
N PRO A 437 21.94 -7.93 21.86
CA PRO A 437 21.62 -7.43 23.19
C PRO A 437 20.68 -6.21 23.21
N ASP A 438 20.76 -5.35 22.19
CA ASP A 438 20.00 -4.11 22.07
C ASP A 438 18.80 -4.19 21.11
N ARG A 439 18.57 -5.34 20.47
CA ARG A 439 17.47 -5.54 19.51
C ARG A 439 16.73 -6.84 19.78
N VAL A 440 15.42 -6.74 19.86
CA VAL A 440 14.52 -7.88 20.08
C VAL A 440 13.45 -7.93 19.00
N GLU A 441 13.20 -9.12 18.51
CA GLU A 441 12.11 -9.47 17.62
C GLU A 441 10.96 -10.04 18.45
N LEU A 442 9.77 -9.48 18.28
CA LEU A 442 8.52 -9.95 18.88
C LEU A 442 7.56 -10.37 17.77
N ASN A 443 7.08 -11.61 17.84
CA ASN A 443 6.11 -12.12 16.88
C ASN A 443 4.76 -12.33 17.56
N PHE A 444 3.70 -11.85 16.90
CA PHE A 444 2.32 -11.98 17.38
C PHE A 444 1.41 -12.50 16.27
N ASP A 445 0.47 -13.36 16.64
CA ASP A 445 -0.71 -13.61 15.82
C ASP A 445 -1.79 -12.60 16.21
N MET A 446 -2.30 -11.83 15.24
CA MET A 446 -3.24 -10.73 15.49
C MET A 446 -4.36 -10.71 14.45
N PRO A 447 -5.58 -10.31 14.82
CA PRO A 447 -6.63 -10.04 13.84
C PRO A 447 -6.25 -8.86 12.95
N LEU A 448 -6.35 -9.02 11.63
CA LEU A 448 -6.02 -7.95 10.68
C LEU A 448 -6.85 -6.68 10.93
N ALA A 449 -8.13 -6.81 11.26
CA ALA A 449 -9.00 -5.68 11.55
C ALA A 449 -8.52 -4.78 12.69
N GLU A 450 -7.72 -5.29 13.60
CA GLU A 450 -7.21 -4.52 14.77
C GLU A 450 -5.98 -3.69 14.44
N ILE A 451 -5.30 -3.98 13.32
CA ILE A 451 -4.09 -3.24 12.92
C ILE A 451 -4.35 -2.20 11.83
N VAL A 452 -5.46 -2.34 11.08
CA VAL A 452 -5.76 -1.53 9.89
C VAL A 452 -5.80 -0.03 10.18
N PHE A 453 -6.25 0.41 11.36
CA PHE A 453 -6.51 1.84 11.59
C PHE A 453 -5.36 2.60 12.27
N ASP A 454 -5.08 2.31 13.52
CA ASP A 454 -4.24 3.17 14.38
C ASP A 454 -3.01 2.45 14.96
N PHE A 455 -2.85 1.17 14.65
CA PHE A 455 -1.84 0.34 15.30
C PHE A 455 -0.41 0.83 15.02
N TYR A 456 -0.09 1.14 13.77
CA TYR A 456 1.25 1.57 13.37
C TYR A 456 1.65 2.90 14.00
N ASP A 457 0.75 3.87 14.00
CA ASP A 457 0.98 5.19 14.61
C ASP A 457 1.16 5.07 16.12
N ARG A 458 0.33 4.25 16.76
CA ARG A 458 0.46 3.96 18.20
C ARG A 458 1.75 3.22 18.52
N LEU A 459 2.14 2.26 17.69
CA LEU A 459 3.41 1.55 17.85
C LEU A 459 4.58 2.53 17.77
N LYS A 460 4.61 3.38 16.74
CA LYS A 460 5.65 4.42 16.59
C LYS A 460 5.67 5.41 17.75
N SER A 461 4.52 5.96 18.13
CA SER A 461 4.45 6.96 19.21
C SER A 461 4.88 6.38 20.56
N THR A 462 4.41 5.19 20.92
CA THR A 462 4.72 4.55 22.21
C THR A 462 6.18 4.08 22.31
N THR A 463 6.81 3.79 21.18
CA THR A 463 8.22 3.38 21.11
C THR A 463 9.16 4.50 20.69
N LYS A 464 8.67 5.74 20.59
CA LYS A 464 9.46 6.92 20.13
C LYS A 464 10.14 6.68 18.77
N GLY A 465 9.50 5.92 17.90
CA GLY A 465 10.03 5.57 16.57
C GLY A 465 11.04 4.42 16.55
N TYR A 466 11.34 3.79 17.70
CA TYR A 466 12.32 2.69 17.77
C TYR A 466 11.76 1.32 17.36
N ALA A 467 10.45 1.16 17.15
CA ALA A 467 9.87 -0.08 16.66
C ALA A 467 9.62 -0.02 15.16
N SER A 468 10.07 -1.04 14.46
CA SER A 468 9.63 -1.37 13.09
C SER A 468 8.61 -2.48 13.11
N PHE A 469 7.73 -2.49 12.12
CA PHE A 469 6.61 -3.41 12.04
C PHE A 469 6.48 -3.93 10.61
N ASP A 470 6.26 -5.23 10.53
CA ASP A 470 5.90 -5.93 9.30
C ASP A 470 4.88 -7.02 9.61
N TYR A 471 4.12 -7.46 8.61
CA TYR A 471 3.13 -8.51 8.80
C TYR A 471 2.85 -9.28 7.52
N HIS A 472 2.37 -10.51 7.67
CA HIS A 472 1.86 -11.30 6.57
C HIS A 472 0.59 -12.06 6.98
N PRO A 473 -0.36 -12.26 6.06
CA PRO A 473 -1.57 -13.04 6.31
C PRO A 473 -1.23 -14.49 6.65
N ILE A 474 -1.99 -15.09 7.56
CA ILE A 474 -1.83 -16.50 7.90
C ILE A 474 -3.11 -17.30 7.62
N ASP A 475 -4.11 -17.20 8.48
CA ASP A 475 -5.33 -18.00 8.43
C ASP A 475 -6.58 -17.17 8.76
N TYR A 476 -7.74 -17.80 8.70
CA TYR A 476 -8.99 -17.27 9.24
C TYR A 476 -9.31 -17.98 10.54
N ARG A 477 -9.72 -17.24 11.56
CA ARG A 477 -10.07 -17.80 12.87
C ARG A 477 -11.45 -17.34 13.30
N GLN A 478 -12.19 -18.25 13.94
CA GLN A 478 -13.51 -17.95 14.49
C GLN A 478 -13.46 -16.80 15.49
N SER A 479 -14.41 -15.87 15.37
CA SER A 479 -14.49 -14.68 16.21
C SER A 479 -15.94 -14.28 16.50
N ASP A 480 -16.19 -13.73 17.69
CA ASP A 480 -17.50 -13.21 18.08
C ASP A 480 -17.67 -11.77 17.57
N LEU A 481 -17.97 -11.66 16.28
CA LEU A 481 -18.15 -10.38 15.59
C LEU A 481 -19.61 -9.99 15.56
N ILE A 482 -19.85 -8.69 15.70
CA ILE A 482 -21.17 -8.09 15.65
C ILE A 482 -21.18 -6.83 14.79
N LYS A 483 -22.31 -6.58 14.15
CA LYS A 483 -22.55 -5.37 13.38
C LYS A 483 -22.84 -4.20 14.32
N LEU A 484 -22.05 -3.15 14.22
CA LEU A 484 -22.19 -1.89 14.93
C LEU A 484 -22.74 -0.83 13.97
N ASP A 485 -23.98 -0.42 14.16
CA ASP A 485 -24.64 0.60 13.35
C ASP A 485 -24.51 1.98 14.01
N ILE A 486 -24.22 2.99 13.19
CA ILE A 486 -24.28 4.40 13.62
C ILE A 486 -25.54 5.03 13.08
N LYS A 487 -26.29 5.68 13.96
CA LYS A 487 -27.56 6.34 13.63
C LYS A 487 -27.47 7.85 13.90
N LEU A 488 -27.91 8.65 12.93
CA LEU A 488 -28.08 10.08 13.08
C LEU A 488 -29.59 10.40 13.07
N ASN A 489 -30.08 10.95 14.17
CA ASN A 489 -31.51 11.22 14.38
C ASN A 489 -32.45 10.01 14.26
N GLY A 490 -31.91 8.79 14.33
CA GLY A 490 -32.65 7.55 14.19
C GLY A 490 -32.41 6.82 12.86
N ASP A 491 -31.88 7.52 11.84
CA ASP A 491 -31.57 6.97 10.54
C ASP A 491 -30.18 6.31 10.52
N ASN A 492 -30.03 5.13 9.95
CA ASN A 492 -28.76 4.46 9.82
C ASN A 492 -27.88 5.19 8.81
N VAL A 493 -26.59 5.30 9.13
CA VAL A 493 -25.55 5.77 8.21
C VAL A 493 -24.68 4.58 7.81
N ASP A 494 -25.05 3.93 6.69
CA ASP A 494 -24.39 2.69 6.23
C ASP A 494 -22.87 2.82 6.09
N ALA A 495 -22.42 3.98 5.63
CA ALA A 495 -20.99 4.27 5.45
C ALA A 495 -20.17 4.29 6.76
N LEU A 496 -20.83 4.39 7.92
CA LEU A 496 -20.22 4.36 9.26
C LEU A 496 -20.46 3.04 10.01
N THR A 497 -21.10 2.07 9.36
CA THR A 497 -21.32 0.75 9.92
C THR A 497 -20.02 -0.04 9.93
N ALA A 498 -19.73 -0.76 11.03
CA ALA A 498 -18.51 -1.56 11.16
C ALA A 498 -18.80 -2.93 11.77
N LEU A 499 -17.99 -3.93 11.40
CA LEU A 499 -17.93 -5.21 12.11
C LEU A 499 -16.89 -5.11 13.21
N VAL A 500 -17.30 -5.38 14.45
CA VAL A 500 -16.43 -5.24 15.62
C VAL A 500 -16.57 -6.46 16.53
N HIS A 501 -15.50 -6.78 17.23
CA HIS A 501 -15.58 -7.83 18.25
C HIS A 501 -16.51 -7.41 19.39
N ARG A 502 -17.37 -8.32 19.85
CA ARG A 502 -18.43 -8.04 20.86
C ARG A 502 -17.88 -7.35 22.10
N THR A 503 -16.73 -7.77 22.61
CA THR A 503 -16.13 -7.20 23.83
C THR A 503 -15.70 -5.73 23.67
N LYS A 504 -15.45 -5.28 22.43
CA LYS A 504 -15.01 -3.91 22.14
C LYS A 504 -16.12 -3.00 21.62
N ALA A 505 -17.26 -3.56 21.26
CA ALA A 505 -18.32 -2.84 20.57
C ALA A 505 -18.81 -1.59 21.33
N GLU A 506 -18.96 -1.67 22.66
CA GLU A 506 -19.38 -0.51 23.47
C GLU A 506 -18.31 0.59 23.49
N ALA A 507 -17.04 0.23 23.64
CA ALA A 507 -15.94 1.18 23.67
C ALA A 507 -15.77 1.87 22.30
N VAL A 508 -15.83 1.09 21.21
CA VAL A 508 -15.75 1.61 19.83
C VAL A 508 -16.95 2.51 19.53
N GLY A 509 -18.18 2.06 19.82
CA GLY A 509 -19.39 2.84 19.58
C GLY A 509 -19.41 4.16 20.34
N ARG A 510 -18.94 4.17 21.59
CA ARG A 510 -18.85 5.39 22.41
C ARG A 510 -17.82 6.38 21.82
N ARG A 511 -16.67 5.89 21.38
CA ARG A 511 -15.63 6.72 20.75
C ARG A 511 -16.10 7.30 19.42
N MET A 512 -16.70 6.48 18.55
CA MET A 512 -17.27 6.94 17.28
C MET A 512 -18.33 8.04 17.50
N CYS A 513 -19.25 7.85 18.44
CA CYS A 513 -20.24 8.87 18.77
C CYS A 513 -19.60 10.18 19.26
N LYS A 514 -18.57 10.10 20.11
CA LYS A 514 -17.84 11.27 20.62
C LYS A 514 -17.12 12.01 19.48
N LYS A 515 -16.40 11.29 18.64
CA LYS A 515 -15.67 11.87 17.50
C LYS A 515 -16.62 12.51 16.49
N LEU A 516 -17.73 11.85 16.15
CA LEU A 516 -18.77 12.42 15.28
C LEU A 516 -19.36 13.71 15.88
N ARG A 517 -19.54 13.80 17.20
CA ARG A 517 -19.99 15.02 17.85
C ARG A 517 -19.02 16.18 17.67
N GLU A 518 -17.72 15.91 17.58
CA GLU A 518 -16.67 16.92 17.37
C GLU A 518 -16.59 17.35 15.90
N LEU A 519 -16.75 16.39 14.97
CA LEU A 519 -16.60 16.61 13.53
C LEU A 519 -17.83 17.18 12.85
N LEU A 520 -19.03 16.83 13.33
CA LEU A 520 -20.28 17.30 12.74
C LEU A 520 -20.58 18.76 13.12
N PRO A 521 -20.92 19.62 12.15
CA PRO A 521 -21.28 21.00 12.43
C PRO A 521 -22.60 21.09 13.19
N LYS A 522 -22.76 22.17 13.95
CA LYS A 522 -24.03 22.46 14.63
C LYS A 522 -25.08 22.87 13.60
N HIS A 523 -26.23 22.23 13.63
CA HIS A 523 -27.40 22.57 12.80
C HIS A 523 -28.42 23.40 13.58
N GLN A 524 -29.47 23.87 12.91
CA GLN A 524 -30.58 24.59 13.54
C GLN A 524 -31.47 23.68 14.41
N PHE A 525 -31.27 22.35 14.31
CA PHE A 525 -31.95 21.34 15.11
C PHE A 525 -30.96 20.49 15.91
N VAL A 526 -31.45 19.73 16.87
CA VAL A 526 -30.63 18.82 17.67
C VAL A 526 -30.30 17.56 16.86
N ILE A 527 -29.03 17.20 16.81
CA ILE A 527 -28.58 15.94 16.20
C ILE A 527 -28.34 14.93 17.30
N ALA A 528 -29.03 13.80 17.26
CA ALA A 528 -28.79 12.66 18.12
C ALA A 528 -27.87 11.67 17.36
N ILE A 529 -26.68 11.42 17.89
CA ILE A 529 -25.72 10.45 17.38
C ILE A 529 -25.83 9.21 18.26
N GLN A 530 -26.06 8.05 17.68
CA GLN A 530 -26.30 6.82 18.42
C GLN A 530 -25.52 5.68 17.80
N ALA A 531 -24.87 4.87 18.63
CA ALA A 531 -24.32 3.58 18.23
C ALA A 531 -25.24 2.46 18.70
N ALA A 532 -25.57 1.54 17.82
CA ALA A 532 -26.53 0.47 18.10
C ALA A 532 -26.00 -0.90 17.65
N ILE A 533 -26.38 -1.95 18.36
CA ILE A 533 -26.19 -3.36 17.98
C ILE A 533 -27.57 -3.94 17.76
N GLY A 534 -27.93 -4.20 16.50
CA GLY A 534 -29.30 -4.52 16.15
C GLY A 534 -30.25 -3.40 16.58
N GLY A 535 -31.29 -3.71 17.37
CA GLY A 535 -32.23 -2.73 17.90
C GLY A 535 -31.77 -1.98 19.16
N LYS A 536 -30.66 -2.40 19.83
CA LYS A 536 -30.24 -1.89 21.12
C LYS A 536 -29.21 -0.77 20.98
N ILE A 537 -29.53 0.43 21.48
CA ILE A 537 -28.58 1.55 21.56
C ILE A 537 -27.60 1.28 22.70
N ILE A 538 -26.29 1.31 22.41
CA ILE A 538 -25.20 1.08 23.35
C ILE A 538 -24.45 2.35 23.73
N ALA A 539 -24.46 3.37 22.84
CA ALA A 539 -23.86 4.66 23.12
C ALA A 539 -24.69 5.78 22.48
N ARG A 540 -24.65 6.97 23.07
CA ARG A 540 -25.38 8.15 22.57
C ARG A 540 -24.62 9.43 22.90
N GLU A 541 -24.53 10.30 21.89
CA GLU A 541 -24.07 11.68 22.00
C GLU A 541 -25.11 12.62 21.39
N THR A 542 -25.02 13.90 21.71
CA THR A 542 -26.00 14.88 21.21
C THR A 542 -25.33 16.20 20.89
N ILE A 543 -25.56 16.70 19.68
CA ILE A 543 -25.15 18.03 19.26
C ILE A 543 -26.35 18.98 19.47
N SER A 544 -26.16 20.00 20.29
CA SER A 544 -27.20 20.98 20.57
C SER A 544 -27.45 21.88 19.34
N ALA A 545 -28.71 22.20 19.07
CA ALA A 545 -29.08 23.13 18.01
C ALA A 545 -28.42 24.50 18.19
N MET A 546 -28.08 25.18 17.09
CA MET A 546 -27.71 26.60 17.12
C MET A 546 -28.82 27.40 17.81
N ARG A 547 -28.43 28.22 18.77
CA ARG A 547 -29.37 29.13 19.46
C ARG A 547 -29.22 30.53 18.88
N LYS A 548 -30.31 31.03 18.29
CA LYS A 548 -30.46 32.46 18.07
C LYS A 548 -31.08 33.04 19.37
N ASP A 549 -30.49 34.06 19.93
CA ASP A 549 -31.08 34.72 21.08
C ASP A 549 -32.31 35.50 20.63
N VAL A 550 -33.48 34.82 20.69
CA VAL A 550 -34.78 35.41 20.32
C VAL A 550 -35.31 36.34 21.40
N THR A 551 -34.65 36.36 22.57
CA THR A 551 -35.05 37.19 23.71
C THR A 551 -34.21 38.45 23.86
N ALA A 552 -33.13 38.63 23.09
CA ALA A 552 -32.22 39.78 23.12
C ALA A 552 -32.94 41.15 22.94
N LYS A 553 -34.02 41.15 22.18
CA LYS A 553 -34.85 42.38 21.96
C LYS A 553 -36.02 42.53 22.94
N CYS A 554 -36.16 41.67 23.95
CA CYS A 554 -37.20 41.78 24.97
C CYS A 554 -36.70 42.64 26.14
N TYR A 555 -36.89 43.92 26.04
CA TYR A 555 -36.67 44.88 27.15
C TYR A 555 -37.76 44.73 28.19
N GLY A 556 -37.38 44.64 29.47
CA GLY A 556 -38.32 44.57 30.60
C GLY A 556 -38.78 43.16 30.99
N GLY A 557 -39.35 43.01 32.17
CA GLY A 557 -39.64 41.75 32.84
C GLY A 557 -40.84 40.94 32.32
N ASP A 558 -41.21 41.05 31.04
CA ASP A 558 -42.30 40.26 30.47
C ASP A 558 -41.87 38.78 30.24
N ILE A 559 -42.01 38.03 31.33
CA ILE A 559 -41.71 36.60 31.42
C ILE A 559 -42.59 35.81 30.45
N SER A 560 -43.84 36.20 30.25
CA SER A 560 -44.81 35.51 29.40
C SER A 560 -44.39 35.57 27.90
N ARG A 561 -43.95 36.74 27.45
CA ARG A 561 -43.47 36.93 26.07
C ARG A 561 -42.18 36.19 25.81
N LYS A 562 -41.24 36.20 26.75
CA LYS A 562 -40.00 35.42 26.67
C LYS A 562 -40.29 33.92 26.54
N ARG A 563 -41.23 33.42 27.36
CA ARG A 563 -41.64 32.02 27.33
C ARG A 563 -42.29 31.62 26.01
N LYS A 564 -43.21 32.41 25.48
CA LYS A 564 -43.82 32.17 24.15
C LYS A 564 -42.82 32.18 23.00
N LEU A 565 -41.82 33.07 23.01
CA LEU A 565 -40.79 33.12 21.97
C LEU A 565 -39.88 31.87 22.04
N LEU A 566 -39.54 31.40 23.24
CA LEU A 566 -38.77 30.18 23.44
C LEU A 566 -39.56 28.94 23.03
N GLU A 567 -40.85 28.88 23.30
CA GLU A 567 -41.73 27.79 22.88
C GLU A 567 -41.87 27.74 21.34
N LYS A 568 -42.13 28.88 20.70
CA LYS A 568 -42.14 28.98 19.22
C LYS A 568 -40.80 28.56 18.59
N GLN A 569 -39.67 28.93 19.20
CA GLN A 569 -38.36 28.49 18.74
C GLN A 569 -38.20 26.97 18.87
N LYS A 570 -38.69 26.39 19.98
CA LYS A 570 -38.65 24.95 20.23
C LYS A 570 -39.52 24.17 19.23
N GLU A 571 -40.72 24.66 18.94
CA GLU A 571 -41.61 24.07 17.93
C GLU A 571 -41.04 24.18 16.51
N GLY A 572 -40.46 25.33 16.13
CA GLY A 572 -39.81 25.53 14.85
C GLY A 572 -38.63 24.57 14.64
N LYS A 573 -37.80 24.38 15.70
CA LYS A 573 -36.71 23.41 15.68
C LYS A 573 -37.19 21.97 15.57
N LYS A 574 -38.33 21.62 16.19
CA LYS A 574 -38.94 20.30 16.08
C LYS A 574 -39.44 20.02 14.67
N LYS A 575 -40.05 21.01 14.00
CA LYS A 575 -40.46 20.90 12.58
C LYS A 575 -39.27 20.78 11.64
N MET A 576 -38.21 21.58 11.84
CA MET A 576 -36.97 21.48 11.04
C MET A 576 -36.30 20.13 11.18
N ARG A 577 -36.32 19.51 12.35
CA ARG A 577 -35.81 18.16 12.57
C ARG A 577 -36.56 17.09 11.76
N GLN A 578 -37.85 17.29 11.49
CA GLN A 578 -38.67 16.35 10.69
C GLN A 578 -38.39 16.44 9.18
N ILE A 579 -37.83 17.56 8.73
CA ILE A 579 -37.62 17.85 7.31
C ILE A 579 -36.12 17.83 6.94
N GLY A 580 -35.21 18.03 7.90
CA GLY A 580 -33.79 18.19 7.63
C GLY A 580 -33.02 16.85 7.70
N SER A 581 -32.32 16.50 6.65
CA SER A 581 -31.26 15.50 6.66
C SER A 581 -29.99 16.07 7.33
N VAL A 582 -29.21 15.21 7.97
CA VAL A 582 -27.92 15.58 8.56
C VAL A 582 -26.86 15.30 7.50
N GLU A 583 -26.24 16.36 6.98
CA GLU A 583 -25.08 16.22 6.11
C GLU A 583 -23.84 15.84 6.95
N VAL A 584 -23.17 14.77 6.56
CA VAL A 584 -21.94 14.29 7.19
C VAL A 584 -20.78 14.76 6.32
N PRO A 585 -19.86 15.61 6.82
CA PRO A 585 -18.69 16.04 6.06
C PRO A 585 -17.83 14.83 5.68
N GLN A 586 -17.25 14.85 4.48
CA GLN A 586 -16.35 13.81 3.97
C GLN A 586 -15.25 13.41 4.97
N LYS A 587 -14.61 14.41 5.54
CA LYS A 587 -13.57 14.22 6.55
C LYS A 587 -14.03 13.40 7.76
N ALA A 588 -15.33 13.45 8.12
CA ALA A 588 -15.86 12.72 9.27
C ALA A 588 -15.86 11.20 9.07
N PHE A 589 -15.95 10.71 7.83
CA PHE A 589 -15.94 9.26 7.57
C PHE A 589 -14.57 8.62 7.84
N LEU A 590 -13.48 9.29 7.51
CA LEU A 590 -12.13 8.79 7.78
C LEU A 590 -11.67 9.13 9.21
N ASP A 591 -11.92 10.37 9.68
CA ASP A 591 -11.43 10.83 10.97
C ASP A 591 -12.16 10.19 12.15
N VAL A 592 -13.39 9.70 11.96
CA VAL A 592 -14.13 8.94 13.00
C VAL A 592 -13.35 7.70 13.48
N LEU A 593 -12.50 7.16 12.63
CA LEU A 593 -11.74 5.93 12.92
C LEU A 593 -10.31 6.22 13.34
N LYS A 594 -9.75 7.38 12.99
CA LYS A 594 -8.51 7.88 13.56
C LYS A 594 -8.80 8.29 15.01
N LEU A 595 -8.70 7.30 15.88
CA LEU A 595 -9.06 7.43 17.29
C LEU A 595 -7.90 8.06 18.03
N ASP A 596 -7.84 9.38 18.06
CA ASP A 596 -7.03 10.10 19.04
C ASP A 596 -7.50 9.72 20.45
N GLU A 597 -6.58 9.57 21.39
CA GLU A 597 -6.82 9.21 22.80
C GLU A 597 -7.76 10.16 23.54
#